data_266cfa7126cf38130db07ab1638cb2c4
#
_entry.id   266cfa7126cf38130db07ab1638cb2c4
#
_cell.length_a   1.000
_cell.length_b   1.000
_cell.length_c   1.000
_cell.angle_alpha   90.00
_cell.angle_beta   90.00
_cell.angle_gamma   90.00
#
_symmetry.space_group_name_H-M   'P 1'
#
loop_
_entity.id
_entity.type
_entity.pdbx_description
1 polymer ?
#
loop_
_entity_poly.entity_id
_entity_poly.type
_entity_poly.pdbx_seq_one_letter_code
_entity_poly.pdbx_strand_id
1 'polypeptide(L)'
;MGYHLDNLGRWLIVNAPAIGSTYAACLAPGGPRLRPRPGWVFAEEYYEQRRWLACRRGALWEAAREKDLAVPITVRWHSGTTVDLTLGNDNSLCLYVCGSFEPNEFAFLDRVLKPGMVFVDVGANDGYYTLFAARRVGPTGRVVSAEPSSRERAHLQRNLGRNGLDNVTVVPAAIGAATGLADLHLAHGVHAGHNTLGSFAHDDVVRASLERVPIEPLDAVIARLGLAQVDFVKIDVEGAEARVIAGAATVLASLRPTLLLEVNDKALRAQGNCADSLIGTLRNELRYEIFVFSPVTGLLESPRDGEPLSANVVAIPSERVADTTAPV
;
A
#
# COMPACT_ATOMS: atom_id res chain seq x y z
N MET A 1 33.33 -14.48 10.46
CA MET A 1 33.12 -13.04 10.77
C MET A 1 31.66 -12.61 10.70
N GLY A 2 30.81 -13.15 9.85
CA GLY A 2 29.39 -12.81 9.75
C GLY A 2 28.58 -13.12 11.01
N TYR A 3 28.71 -14.29 11.57
CA TYR A 3 27.94 -14.77 12.76
C TYR A 3 28.07 -13.87 14.01
N HIS A 4 29.23 -13.27 14.25
CA HIS A 4 29.43 -12.42 15.43
C HIS A 4 28.77 -11.03 15.28
N LEU A 5 28.69 -10.50 14.07
CA LEU A 5 28.06 -9.20 13.82
C LEU A 5 26.52 -9.29 13.84
N ASP A 6 25.96 -10.42 13.43
CA ASP A 6 24.52 -10.67 13.51
C ASP A 6 24.08 -10.81 14.98
N ASN A 7 24.86 -11.48 15.80
CA ASN A 7 24.60 -11.59 17.24
C ASN A 7 24.68 -10.23 17.96
N LEU A 8 25.66 -9.39 17.62
CA LEU A 8 25.74 -8.04 18.17
C LEU A 8 24.52 -7.21 17.78
N GLY A 9 24.12 -7.25 16.51
CA GLY A 9 22.95 -6.55 16.03
C GLY A 9 21.66 -6.96 16.75
N ARG A 10 21.41 -8.27 16.85
CA ARG A 10 20.27 -8.84 17.61
C ARG A 10 20.30 -8.39 19.07
N TRP A 11 21.46 -8.45 19.72
CA TRP A 11 21.62 -8.00 21.09
C TRP A 11 21.32 -6.50 21.26
N LEU A 12 21.78 -5.65 20.34
CA LEU A 12 21.51 -4.21 20.35
C LEU A 12 20.00 -3.93 20.21
N ILE A 13 19.29 -4.60 19.30
CA ILE A 13 17.84 -4.44 19.14
C ILE A 13 17.11 -4.75 20.45
N VAL A 14 17.51 -5.83 21.14
CA VAL A 14 16.81 -6.30 22.34
C VAL A 14 17.19 -5.51 23.59
N ASN A 15 18.48 -5.18 23.78
CA ASN A 15 18.99 -4.66 25.05
C ASN A 15 19.34 -3.16 25.02
N ALA A 16 19.49 -2.58 23.85
CA ALA A 16 19.81 -1.17 23.65
C ALA A 16 19.08 -0.63 22.39
N PRO A 17 17.74 -0.62 22.37
CA PRO A 17 16.96 -0.40 21.14
C PRO A 17 17.25 0.93 20.43
N ALA A 18 17.61 2.00 21.13
CA ALA A 18 18.01 3.26 20.50
C ALA A 18 19.31 3.13 19.70
N ILE A 19 20.30 2.38 20.21
CA ILE A 19 21.56 2.08 19.49
C ILE A 19 21.27 1.08 18.38
N GLY A 20 20.45 0.08 18.66
CA GLY A 20 19.99 -0.92 17.69
C GLY A 20 19.28 -0.29 16.49
N SER A 21 18.41 0.67 16.72
CA SER A 21 17.74 1.47 15.68
C SER A 21 18.74 2.20 14.78
N THR A 22 19.73 2.89 15.37
CA THR A 22 20.79 3.56 14.62
C THR A 22 21.62 2.57 13.79
N TYR A 23 21.99 1.44 14.38
CA TYR A 23 22.71 0.37 13.69
C TYR A 23 21.89 -0.23 12.53
N ALA A 24 20.61 -0.49 12.75
CA ALA A 24 19.70 -0.96 11.71
C ALA A 24 19.58 0.05 10.55
N ALA A 25 19.44 1.33 10.85
CA ALA A 25 19.39 2.38 9.84
C ALA A 25 20.65 2.43 8.95
N CYS A 26 21.84 2.14 9.51
CA CYS A 26 23.09 2.05 8.74
C CYS A 26 23.10 0.85 7.76
N LEU A 27 22.30 -0.18 8.00
CA LEU A 27 22.17 -1.35 7.13
C LEU A 27 21.04 -1.20 6.13
N ALA A 28 20.23 -0.14 6.21
CA ALA A 28 19.07 0.05 5.37
C ALA A 28 19.44 -0.01 3.87
N PRO A 29 18.58 -0.58 3.03
CA PRO A 29 18.79 -0.58 1.61
C PRO A 29 18.81 0.86 1.10
N GLY A 30 19.62 1.14 0.08
CA GLY A 30 19.48 2.40 -0.68
C GLY A 30 18.12 2.44 -1.36
N GLY A 31 17.63 3.62 -1.70
CA GLY A 31 16.33 3.78 -2.34
C GLY A 31 16.15 2.80 -3.50
N PRO A 32 15.05 2.08 -3.57
CA PRO A 32 14.83 1.04 -4.57
C PRO A 32 14.81 1.63 -5.98
N ARG A 33 15.29 0.87 -6.96
CA ARG A 33 15.14 1.24 -8.37
C ARG A 33 13.72 0.92 -8.82
N LEU A 34 13.05 1.91 -9.39
CA LEU A 34 11.73 1.73 -9.99
C LEU A 34 11.86 1.02 -11.33
N ARG A 35 11.70 -0.28 -11.31
CA ARG A 35 11.65 -1.11 -12.52
C ARG A 35 10.74 -2.30 -12.27
N PRO A 36 10.00 -2.75 -13.28
CA PRO A 36 9.25 -3.98 -13.20
C PRO A 36 10.17 -5.16 -12.85
N ARG A 37 9.64 -6.09 -12.07
CA ARG A 37 10.33 -7.32 -11.68
C ARG A 37 9.48 -8.53 -12.03
N PRO A 38 9.86 -9.28 -13.06
CA PRO A 38 9.20 -10.53 -13.41
C PRO A 38 9.21 -11.50 -12.24
N GLY A 39 8.11 -12.24 -12.05
CA GLY A 39 8.02 -13.26 -11.03
C GLY A 39 8.23 -12.74 -9.60
N TRP A 40 7.92 -11.47 -9.36
CA TRP A 40 8.04 -10.90 -8.03
C TRP A 40 7.27 -11.74 -7.01
N VAL A 41 8.02 -12.42 -6.16
CA VAL A 41 7.52 -13.09 -4.98
C VAL A 41 8.11 -12.39 -3.77
N PHE A 42 7.24 -11.97 -2.87
CA PHE A 42 7.61 -11.34 -1.62
C PHE A 42 8.71 -12.14 -0.90
N ALA A 43 9.83 -11.49 -0.59
CA ALA A 43 10.96 -11.99 0.18
C ALA A 43 11.97 -12.92 -0.53
N GLU A 44 11.63 -13.77 -1.48
CA GLU A 44 12.56 -14.80 -1.98
C GLU A 44 13.67 -14.25 -2.87
N GLU A 45 13.36 -13.36 -3.82
CA GLU A 45 14.37 -12.82 -4.76
C GLU A 45 15.44 -11.96 -4.12
N TYR A 46 15.12 -11.30 -3.04
CA TYR A 46 16.03 -10.36 -2.40
C TYR A 46 17.14 -11.05 -1.62
N TYR A 47 16.88 -12.23 -1.08
CA TYR A 47 17.87 -13.07 -0.42
C TYR A 47 18.95 -13.58 -1.38
N GLU A 48 18.68 -13.64 -2.68
CA GLU A 48 19.64 -14.13 -3.66
C GLU A 48 20.64 -13.07 -4.16
N GLN A 49 20.22 -11.82 -4.35
CA GLN A 49 21.07 -10.80 -4.99
C GLN A 49 22.04 -10.08 -4.04
N ARG A 50 21.74 -9.97 -2.75
CA ARG A 50 22.61 -9.38 -1.71
C ARG A 50 22.53 -10.17 -0.40
N ARG A 51 22.74 -11.43 -0.50
CA ARG A 51 22.48 -12.45 0.51
C ARG A 51 22.91 -12.05 1.94
N TRP A 52 24.12 -11.55 2.12
CA TRP A 52 24.61 -11.26 3.47
C TRP A 52 23.99 -10.03 4.14
N LEU A 53 23.72 -8.94 3.39
CA LEU A 53 23.08 -7.73 3.96
C LEU A 53 21.61 -7.97 4.27
N ALA A 54 20.89 -8.66 3.38
CA ALA A 54 19.50 -9.02 3.61
C ALA A 54 19.37 -9.98 4.81
N CYS A 55 20.23 -10.98 4.95
CA CYS A 55 20.25 -11.85 6.12
C CYS A 55 20.50 -11.07 7.41
N ARG A 56 21.41 -10.10 7.41
CA ARG A 56 21.66 -9.26 8.60
C ARG A 56 20.45 -8.40 8.95
N ARG A 57 19.83 -7.76 7.96
CA ARG A 57 18.57 -7.02 8.19
C ARG A 57 17.46 -7.93 8.70
N GLY A 58 17.33 -9.14 8.12
CA GLY A 58 16.39 -10.15 8.56
C GLY A 58 16.62 -10.55 10.02
N ALA A 59 17.88 -10.77 10.43
CA ALA A 59 18.20 -11.11 11.82
C ALA A 59 17.80 -10.00 12.81
N LEU A 60 17.92 -8.72 12.44
CA LEU A 60 17.47 -7.61 13.28
C LEU A 60 15.94 -7.55 13.34
N TRP A 61 15.30 -7.75 12.19
CA TRP A 61 13.85 -7.77 12.07
C TRP A 61 13.24 -8.92 12.90
N GLU A 62 13.80 -10.13 12.79
CA GLU A 62 13.40 -11.28 13.58
C GLU A 62 13.55 -11.03 15.09
N ALA A 63 14.68 -10.43 15.51
CA ALA A 63 14.90 -10.12 16.92
C ALA A 63 13.85 -9.15 17.49
N ALA A 64 13.44 -8.16 16.72
CA ALA A 64 12.37 -7.26 17.09
C ALA A 64 11.01 -7.99 17.17
N ARG A 65 10.70 -8.81 16.16
CA ARG A 65 9.46 -9.59 16.08
C ARG A 65 9.32 -10.60 17.21
N GLU A 66 10.36 -11.43 17.45
CA GLU A 66 10.37 -12.45 18.51
C GLU A 66 10.16 -11.89 19.91
N LYS A 67 10.54 -10.64 20.13
CA LYS A 67 10.44 -9.94 21.42
C LYS A 67 9.30 -8.93 21.47
N ASP A 68 8.49 -8.85 20.41
CA ASP A 68 7.40 -7.88 20.27
C ASP A 68 7.85 -6.44 20.56
N LEU A 69 8.98 -6.05 19.97
CA LEU A 69 9.58 -4.74 20.18
C LEU A 69 9.21 -3.78 19.05
N ALA A 70 8.64 -2.64 19.40
CA ALA A 70 8.38 -1.55 18.45
C ALA A 70 9.64 -0.67 18.28
N VAL A 71 10.67 -1.18 17.58
CA VAL A 71 11.92 -0.46 17.33
C VAL A 71 11.76 0.42 16.08
N PRO A 72 11.71 1.77 16.22
CA PRO A 72 11.57 2.64 15.08
C PRO A 72 12.87 2.74 14.28
N ILE A 73 12.77 2.74 12.96
CA ILE A 73 13.87 3.04 12.04
C ILE A 73 13.39 4.00 10.96
N THR A 74 14.31 4.82 10.43
CA THR A 74 14.04 5.69 9.29
C THR A 74 14.89 5.22 8.11
N VAL A 75 14.27 4.97 6.98
CA VAL A 75 14.96 4.52 5.76
C VAL A 75 14.77 5.52 4.62
N ARG A 76 15.75 5.59 3.72
CA ARG A 76 15.60 6.31 2.44
C ARG A 76 14.78 5.48 1.48
N TRP A 77 13.86 6.16 0.79
CA TRP A 77 12.97 5.53 -0.16
C TRP A 77 12.95 6.27 -1.51
N HIS A 78 11.93 6.06 -2.32
CA HIS A 78 11.84 6.66 -3.66
C HIS A 78 11.92 8.19 -3.67
N SER A 79 12.48 8.75 -4.73
CA SER A 79 12.45 10.20 -5.03
C SER A 79 12.94 11.09 -3.88
N GLY A 80 13.89 10.58 -3.08
CA GLY A 80 14.46 11.33 -1.95
C GLY A 80 13.54 11.41 -0.72
N THR A 81 12.42 10.68 -0.70
CA THR A 81 11.59 10.53 0.51
C THR A 81 12.31 9.69 1.55
N THR A 82 11.95 9.90 2.80
CA THR A 82 12.30 9.04 3.91
C THR A 82 11.04 8.49 4.56
N VAL A 83 11.11 7.25 5.04
CA VAL A 83 9.97 6.55 5.64
C VAL A 83 10.36 6.06 7.03
N ASP A 84 9.52 6.34 8.00
CA ASP A 84 9.62 5.75 9.34
C ASP A 84 8.92 4.39 9.33
N LEU A 85 9.66 3.38 9.77
CA LEU A 85 9.21 1.98 9.86
C LEU A 85 9.34 1.51 11.31
N THR A 86 8.59 0.48 11.65
CA THR A 86 8.74 -0.26 12.90
C THR A 86 9.31 -1.63 12.58
N LEU A 87 10.51 -1.96 13.07
CA LEU A 87 11.09 -3.30 12.88
C LEU A 87 10.19 -4.38 13.50
N GLY A 88 10.12 -5.52 12.83
CA GLY A 88 9.36 -6.68 13.27
C GLY A 88 7.96 -6.79 12.66
N ASN A 89 7.46 -5.77 11.95
CA ASN A 89 6.19 -5.83 11.23
C ASN A 89 6.37 -6.14 9.73
N ASP A 90 5.29 -6.49 9.06
CA ASP A 90 5.28 -6.89 7.65
C ASP A 90 5.74 -5.75 6.72
N ASN A 91 5.37 -4.49 7.00
CA ASN A 91 5.81 -3.32 6.25
C ASN A 91 7.34 -3.17 6.28
N SER A 92 7.96 -3.36 7.44
CA SER A 92 9.42 -3.32 7.57
C SER A 92 10.11 -4.54 6.97
N LEU A 93 9.44 -5.70 6.91
CA LEU A 93 9.95 -6.84 6.16
C LEU A 93 10.10 -6.48 4.69
N CYS A 94 9.07 -5.87 4.09
CA CYS A 94 9.12 -5.43 2.71
C CYS A 94 10.21 -4.39 2.46
N LEU A 95 10.14 -3.27 3.13
CA LEU A 95 10.97 -2.11 2.79
C LEU A 95 12.38 -2.19 3.36
N TYR A 96 12.56 -2.76 4.54
CA TYR A 96 13.86 -2.83 5.19
C TYR A 96 14.61 -4.12 4.87
N VAL A 97 13.98 -5.29 5.04
CA VAL A 97 14.67 -6.56 4.78
C VAL A 97 14.76 -6.84 3.29
N CYS A 98 13.64 -6.85 2.59
CA CYS A 98 13.57 -7.12 1.15
C CYS A 98 14.00 -5.91 0.29
N GLY A 99 13.89 -4.70 0.82
CA GLY A 99 14.28 -3.45 0.16
C GLY A 99 13.38 -3.05 -0.99
N SER A 100 12.22 -3.67 -1.11
CA SER A 100 11.23 -3.36 -2.14
C SER A 100 9.83 -3.73 -1.64
N PHE A 101 8.86 -2.95 -2.06
CA PHE A 101 7.44 -3.19 -1.85
C PHE A 101 6.74 -2.97 -3.18
N GLU A 102 5.97 -3.93 -3.62
CA GLU A 102 5.17 -3.88 -4.85
C GLU A 102 5.88 -3.19 -6.04
N PRO A 103 7.02 -3.72 -6.50
CA PRO A 103 7.88 -3.02 -7.48
C PRO A 103 7.21 -2.79 -8.84
N ASN A 104 6.28 -3.64 -9.23
CA ASN A 104 5.58 -3.54 -10.51
C ASN A 104 4.56 -2.40 -10.46
N GLU A 105 3.82 -2.30 -9.36
CA GLU A 105 2.84 -1.27 -9.06
C GLU A 105 3.51 0.10 -9.00
N PHE A 106 4.60 0.23 -8.24
CA PHE A 106 5.34 1.49 -8.17
C PHE A 106 6.03 1.86 -9.49
N ALA A 107 6.53 0.89 -10.26
CA ALA A 107 7.05 1.16 -11.60
C ALA A 107 5.96 1.63 -12.56
N PHE A 108 4.75 1.08 -12.45
CA PHE A 108 3.60 1.56 -13.20
C PHE A 108 3.20 2.98 -12.79
N LEU A 109 3.05 3.25 -11.49
CA LEU A 109 2.72 4.59 -10.99
C LEU A 109 3.77 5.64 -11.39
N ASP A 110 5.07 5.26 -11.38
CA ASP A 110 6.14 6.14 -11.83
C ASP A 110 5.97 6.63 -13.26
N ARG A 111 5.44 5.78 -14.11
CA ARG A 111 5.19 6.06 -15.53
C ARG A 111 3.94 6.90 -15.74
N VAL A 112 2.84 6.60 -15.02
CA VAL A 112 1.53 7.19 -15.30
C VAL A 112 1.24 8.46 -14.53
N LEU A 113 1.76 8.62 -13.30
CA LEU A 113 1.53 9.82 -12.52
C LEU A 113 2.32 11.01 -13.07
N LYS A 114 1.62 12.13 -13.27
CA LYS A 114 2.19 13.37 -13.83
C LYS A 114 1.96 14.52 -12.84
N PRO A 115 2.81 15.57 -12.89
CA PRO A 115 2.58 16.80 -12.14
C PRO A 115 1.19 17.39 -12.40
N GLY A 116 0.52 17.85 -11.34
CA GLY A 116 -0.82 18.44 -11.41
C GLY A 116 -1.97 17.43 -11.27
N MET A 117 -1.71 16.13 -11.31
CA MET A 117 -2.75 15.11 -11.13
C MET A 117 -3.30 15.08 -9.70
N VAL A 118 -4.52 14.55 -9.57
CA VAL A 118 -5.18 14.24 -8.30
C VAL A 118 -5.16 12.73 -8.09
N PHE A 119 -4.51 12.32 -7.02
CA PHE A 119 -4.41 10.91 -6.59
C PHE A 119 -5.23 10.69 -5.32
N VAL A 120 -5.98 9.61 -5.27
CA VAL A 120 -6.72 9.19 -4.06
C VAL A 120 -6.16 7.85 -3.59
N ASP A 121 -5.80 7.77 -2.30
CA ASP A 121 -5.27 6.59 -1.63
C ASP A 121 -6.30 6.11 -0.59
N VAL A 122 -7.03 5.05 -0.91
CA VAL A 122 -8.04 4.45 -0.04
C VAL A 122 -7.45 3.24 0.67
N GLY A 123 -7.33 3.32 1.99
CA GLY A 123 -6.54 2.40 2.81
C GLY A 123 -5.06 2.79 2.78
N ALA A 124 -4.78 4.06 3.15
CA ALA A 124 -3.44 4.62 3.01
C ALA A 124 -2.40 4.00 3.95
N ASN A 125 -2.82 3.37 5.06
CA ASN A 125 -1.95 2.74 6.04
C ASN A 125 -0.79 3.69 6.47
N ASP A 126 0.44 3.24 6.50
CA ASP A 126 1.66 4.03 6.82
C ASP A 126 2.01 5.07 5.75
N GLY A 127 1.30 5.09 4.61
CA GLY A 127 1.35 6.13 3.59
C GLY A 127 2.34 5.92 2.45
N TYR A 128 2.74 4.70 2.12
CA TYR A 128 3.74 4.48 1.06
C TYR A 128 3.26 4.96 -0.30
N TYR A 129 2.04 4.60 -0.70
CA TYR A 129 1.43 5.10 -1.94
C TYR A 129 1.20 6.62 -1.88
N THR A 130 0.73 7.12 -0.76
CA THR A 130 0.55 8.55 -0.50
C THR A 130 1.83 9.35 -0.70
N LEU A 131 2.94 8.94 -0.06
CA LEU A 131 4.24 9.62 -0.15
C LEU A 131 4.78 9.63 -1.58
N PHE A 132 4.67 8.47 -2.24
CA PHE A 132 5.11 8.33 -3.62
C PHE A 132 4.29 9.23 -4.56
N ALA A 133 2.97 9.14 -4.49
CA ALA A 133 2.06 9.93 -5.33
C ALA A 133 2.26 11.42 -5.08
N ALA A 134 2.36 11.87 -3.82
CA ALA A 134 2.55 13.28 -3.48
C ALA A 134 3.81 13.89 -4.12
N ARG A 135 4.91 13.12 -4.17
CA ARG A 135 6.14 13.54 -4.88
C ARG A 135 5.94 13.59 -6.39
N ARG A 136 5.21 12.61 -6.96
CA ARG A 136 5.01 12.51 -8.42
C ARG A 136 4.07 13.57 -8.96
N VAL A 137 2.95 13.80 -8.28
CA VAL A 137 1.99 14.83 -8.70
C VAL A 137 2.50 16.25 -8.40
N GLY A 138 3.49 16.38 -7.51
CA GLY A 138 4.16 17.65 -7.21
C GLY A 138 3.25 18.68 -6.53
N PRO A 139 3.74 19.91 -6.32
CA PRO A 139 3.04 20.94 -5.54
C PRO A 139 1.76 21.47 -6.23
N THR A 140 1.59 21.25 -7.52
CA THR A 140 0.39 21.63 -8.26
C THR A 140 -0.68 20.54 -8.30
N GLY A 141 -0.28 19.29 -7.96
CA GLY A 141 -1.19 18.16 -7.80
C GLY A 141 -1.69 18.02 -6.35
N ARG A 142 -2.60 17.10 -6.14
CA ARG A 142 -3.17 16.81 -4.82
C ARG A 142 -3.22 15.31 -4.55
N VAL A 143 -3.07 14.95 -3.28
CA VAL A 143 -3.31 13.60 -2.80
C VAL A 143 -4.37 13.64 -1.70
N VAL A 144 -5.35 12.75 -1.79
CA VAL A 144 -6.34 12.51 -0.73
C VAL A 144 -6.09 11.11 -0.19
N SER A 145 -5.77 11.00 1.11
CA SER A 145 -5.42 9.74 1.75
C SER A 145 -6.44 9.40 2.82
N ALA A 146 -7.24 8.37 2.60
CA ALA A 146 -8.22 7.90 3.57
C ALA A 146 -7.62 6.75 4.38
N GLU A 147 -7.51 6.97 5.71
CA GLU A 147 -7.03 5.98 6.66
C GLU A 147 -7.87 6.05 7.95
N PRO A 148 -8.69 5.03 8.23
CA PRO A 148 -9.57 5.02 9.39
C PRO A 148 -8.83 4.77 10.72
N SER A 149 -7.77 3.94 10.72
CA SER A 149 -7.06 3.62 11.95
C SER A 149 -6.28 4.81 12.51
N SER A 150 -6.48 5.11 13.76
CA SER A 150 -5.76 6.18 14.44
C SER A 150 -4.25 5.88 14.54
N ARG A 151 -3.90 4.61 14.68
CA ARG A 151 -2.52 4.13 14.77
C ARG A 151 -1.76 4.35 13.46
N GLU A 152 -2.26 3.83 12.35
CA GLU A 152 -1.65 3.96 11.02
C GLU A 152 -1.67 5.41 10.56
N ARG A 153 -2.76 6.13 10.80
CA ARG A 153 -2.85 7.57 10.48
C ARG A 153 -1.80 8.41 11.20
N ALA A 154 -1.46 8.07 12.45
CA ALA A 154 -0.36 8.73 13.14
C ALA A 154 1.01 8.46 12.49
N HIS A 155 1.24 7.26 11.93
CA HIS A 155 2.43 6.93 11.14
C HIS A 155 2.46 7.71 9.83
N LEU A 156 1.36 7.69 9.07
CA LEU A 156 1.18 8.48 7.85
C LEU A 156 1.50 9.97 8.09
N GLN A 157 0.91 10.58 9.11
CA GLN A 157 1.13 12.00 9.43
C GLN A 157 2.59 12.32 9.78
N ARG A 158 3.27 11.44 10.53
CA ARG A 158 4.72 11.59 10.79
C ARG A 158 5.54 11.52 9.51
N ASN A 159 5.23 10.57 8.64
CA ASN A 159 5.89 10.41 7.35
C ASN A 159 5.67 11.63 6.44
N LEU A 160 4.47 12.18 6.39
CA LEU A 160 4.17 13.43 5.65
C LEU A 160 4.97 14.60 6.19
N GLY A 161 4.94 14.83 7.50
CA GLY A 161 5.68 15.93 8.15
C GLY A 161 7.19 15.84 7.94
N ARG A 162 7.78 14.63 8.02
CA ARG A 162 9.20 14.37 7.76
C ARG A 162 9.62 14.76 6.34
N ASN A 163 8.73 14.60 5.38
CA ASN A 163 9.01 14.83 3.97
C ASN A 163 8.54 16.20 3.47
N GLY A 164 7.91 17.03 4.31
CA GLY A 164 7.39 18.35 3.92
C GLY A 164 6.38 18.26 2.78
N LEU A 165 5.42 17.32 2.86
CA LEU A 165 4.41 17.07 1.83
C LEU A 165 3.11 17.79 2.21
N ASP A 166 2.96 19.03 1.75
CA ASP A 166 1.80 19.89 2.05
C ASP A 166 0.64 19.71 1.07
N ASN A 167 0.85 18.94 -0.01
CA ASN A 167 -0.17 18.66 -1.05
C ASN A 167 -1.04 17.43 -0.74
N VAL A 168 -1.01 16.94 0.52
CA VAL A 168 -1.76 15.77 0.97
C VAL A 168 -2.86 16.18 1.95
N THR A 169 -4.09 15.69 1.72
CA THR A 169 -5.21 15.80 2.65
C THR A 169 -5.50 14.42 3.24
N VAL A 170 -5.39 14.29 4.57
CA VAL A 170 -5.69 13.03 5.27
C VAL A 170 -7.14 13.04 5.72
N VAL A 171 -7.90 12.02 5.35
CA VAL A 171 -9.30 11.78 5.71
C VAL A 171 -9.35 10.70 6.79
N PRO A 172 -9.78 11.00 8.03
CA PRO A 172 -9.80 10.06 9.15
C PRO A 172 -11.05 9.17 9.13
N ALA A 173 -11.32 8.53 8.00
CA ALA A 173 -12.50 7.70 7.80
C ALA A 173 -12.18 6.50 6.90
N ALA A 174 -12.92 5.42 7.06
CA ALA A 174 -13.02 4.36 6.08
C ALA A 174 -13.87 4.84 4.90
N ILE A 175 -13.53 4.43 3.70
CA ILE A 175 -14.36 4.66 2.53
C ILE A 175 -15.31 3.47 2.34
N GLY A 176 -16.60 3.74 2.14
CA GLY A 176 -17.60 2.71 1.98
C GLY A 176 -18.84 3.20 1.24
N ALA A 177 -19.88 2.37 1.15
CA ALA A 177 -21.06 2.63 0.32
C ALA A 177 -21.95 3.78 0.85
N ALA A 178 -21.95 4.02 2.16
CA ALA A 178 -22.81 5.03 2.79
C ALA A 178 -22.14 5.60 4.04
N THR A 179 -22.55 6.81 4.42
CA THR A 179 -22.10 7.45 5.67
C THR A 179 -22.58 6.67 6.90
N GLY A 180 -21.67 6.47 7.86
CA GLY A 180 -21.99 5.73 9.07
C GLY A 180 -20.80 5.58 10.00
N LEU A 181 -20.92 4.60 10.90
CA LEU A 181 -19.85 4.16 11.79
C LEU A 181 -19.68 2.65 11.67
N ALA A 182 -18.46 2.17 11.74
CA ALA A 182 -18.15 0.75 11.80
C ALA A 182 -17.09 0.44 12.85
N ASP A 183 -17.01 -0.82 13.22
CA ASP A 183 -15.94 -1.35 14.06
C ASP A 183 -14.82 -1.84 13.15
N LEU A 184 -13.68 -1.17 13.22
CA LEU A 184 -12.46 -1.56 12.53
C LEU A 184 -11.69 -2.55 13.40
N HIS A 185 -11.43 -3.73 12.87
CA HIS A 185 -10.60 -4.74 13.51
C HIS A 185 -9.14 -4.40 13.27
N LEU A 186 -8.44 -3.99 14.32
CA LEU A 186 -7.01 -3.72 14.25
C LEU A 186 -6.23 -5.02 14.42
N ALA A 187 -5.39 -5.32 13.45
CA ALA A 187 -4.44 -6.42 13.54
C ALA A 187 -3.33 -6.11 14.56
N HIS A 188 -2.75 -7.16 15.18
CA HIS A 188 -1.58 -7.01 16.02
C HIS A 188 -0.44 -6.30 15.25
N GLY A 189 0.39 -5.56 15.97
CA GLY A 189 1.43 -4.69 15.38
C GLY A 189 2.35 -5.35 14.36
N VAL A 190 2.54 -6.66 14.45
CA VAL A 190 3.29 -7.45 13.44
C VAL A 190 2.59 -7.43 12.09
N HIS A 191 1.27 -7.49 12.07
CA HIS A 191 0.41 -7.53 10.89
C HIS A 191 -0.34 -6.21 10.69
N ALA A 192 0.29 -5.07 10.94
CA ALA A 192 -0.33 -3.75 10.88
C ALA A 192 -0.96 -3.40 9.51
N GLY A 193 -0.55 -4.10 8.44
CA GLY A 193 -1.12 -3.97 7.11
C GLY A 193 -2.55 -4.50 6.94
N HIS A 194 -3.01 -5.38 7.83
CA HIS A 194 -4.24 -6.16 7.64
C HIS A 194 -5.45 -5.68 8.46
N ASN A 195 -5.55 -4.39 8.77
CA ASN A 195 -6.74 -3.85 9.43
C ASN A 195 -7.96 -3.96 8.52
N THR A 196 -9.09 -4.47 9.04
CA THR A 196 -10.28 -4.73 8.20
C THR A 196 -11.59 -4.36 8.90
N LEU A 197 -12.59 -3.97 8.12
CA LEU A 197 -13.98 -3.80 8.58
C LEU A 197 -14.76 -5.12 8.68
N GLY A 198 -14.13 -6.23 8.31
CA GLY A 198 -14.71 -7.56 8.31
C GLY A 198 -13.94 -8.54 9.18
N SER A 199 -13.82 -9.76 8.69
CA SER A 199 -12.94 -10.78 9.26
C SER A 199 -11.59 -10.78 8.56
N PHE A 200 -10.52 -11.08 9.29
CA PHE A 200 -9.19 -11.21 8.69
C PHE A 200 -9.17 -12.32 7.63
N ALA A 201 -8.56 -12.03 6.48
CA ALA A 201 -8.39 -12.99 5.41
C ALA A 201 -7.29 -14.04 5.69
N HIS A 202 -6.33 -13.69 6.55
CA HIS A 202 -5.20 -14.54 6.92
C HIS A 202 -5.42 -15.17 8.30
N ASP A 203 -5.22 -16.48 8.40
CA ASP A 203 -5.54 -17.27 9.61
C ASP A 203 -4.56 -17.00 10.76
N ASP A 204 -3.37 -16.49 10.45
CA ASP A 204 -2.32 -16.11 11.40
C ASP A 204 -2.43 -14.67 11.92
N VAL A 205 -3.32 -13.87 11.34
CA VAL A 205 -3.55 -12.50 11.79
C VAL A 205 -4.41 -12.49 13.04
N VAL A 206 -3.84 -12.02 14.15
CA VAL A 206 -4.51 -11.90 15.43
C VAL A 206 -5.05 -10.48 15.61
N ARG A 207 -6.31 -10.38 16.05
CA ARG A 207 -6.90 -9.09 16.42
C ARG A 207 -6.29 -8.56 17.71
N ALA A 208 -5.75 -7.34 17.65
CA ALA A 208 -5.27 -6.62 18.83
C ALA A 208 -6.41 -5.87 19.54
N SER A 209 -7.24 -5.16 18.78
CA SER A 209 -8.32 -4.32 19.35
C SER A 209 -9.40 -4.01 18.30
N LEU A 210 -10.42 -3.30 18.73
CA LEU A 210 -11.45 -2.68 17.89
C LEU A 210 -11.36 -1.17 18.02
N GLU A 211 -11.50 -0.47 16.91
CA GLU A 211 -11.64 0.98 16.86
C GLU A 211 -12.94 1.34 16.14
N ARG A 212 -13.78 2.18 16.79
CA ARG A 212 -15.00 2.70 16.16
C ARG A 212 -14.63 3.85 15.25
N VAL A 213 -14.85 3.68 13.94
CA VAL A 213 -14.41 4.62 12.92
C VAL A 213 -15.56 5.14 12.08
N PRO A 214 -15.50 6.39 11.60
CA PRO A 214 -16.46 6.90 10.62
C PRO A 214 -16.27 6.20 9.27
N ILE A 215 -17.38 6.06 8.54
CA ILE A 215 -17.43 5.66 7.13
C ILE A 215 -17.98 6.83 6.33
N GLU A 216 -17.35 7.15 5.20
CA GLU A 216 -17.84 8.13 4.24
C GLU A 216 -17.80 7.53 2.81
N PRO A 217 -18.79 7.82 1.95
CA PRO A 217 -18.66 7.54 0.52
C PRO A 217 -17.54 8.39 -0.11
N LEU A 218 -16.80 7.83 -1.08
CA LEU A 218 -15.77 8.59 -1.79
C LEU A 218 -16.38 9.80 -2.51
N ASP A 219 -17.57 9.65 -3.08
CA ASP A 219 -18.30 10.75 -3.72
C ASP A 219 -18.49 11.95 -2.77
N ALA A 220 -18.85 11.68 -1.52
CA ALA A 220 -19.03 12.72 -0.49
C ALA A 220 -17.70 13.39 -0.11
N VAL A 221 -16.63 12.62 0.01
CA VAL A 221 -15.27 13.14 0.30
C VAL A 221 -14.81 14.07 -0.83
N ILE A 222 -14.89 13.63 -2.08
CA ILE A 222 -14.46 14.40 -3.26
C ILE A 222 -15.29 15.68 -3.41
N ALA A 223 -16.61 15.60 -3.23
CA ALA A 223 -17.49 16.77 -3.26
C ALA A 223 -17.17 17.78 -2.15
N ARG A 224 -16.95 17.31 -0.90
CA ARG A 224 -16.60 18.16 0.24
C ARG A 224 -15.24 18.87 0.06
N LEU A 225 -14.29 18.23 -0.62
CA LEU A 225 -12.99 18.80 -0.92
C LEU A 225 -13.01 19.70 -2.17
N GLY A 226 -14.13 19.79 -2.87
CA GLY A 226 -14.30 20.63 -4.08
C GLY A 226 -13.40 20.21 -5.23
N LEU A 227 -13.10 18.90 -5.36
CA LEU A 227 -12.25 18.39 -6.42
C LEU A 227 -13.05 18.13 -7.69
N ALA A 228 -12.73 18.86 -8.73
CA ALA A 228 -13.34 18.71 -10.08
C ALA A 228 -12.67 17.62 -10.93
N GLN A 229 -11.55 17.06 -10.45
CA GLN A 229 -10.71 16.06 -11.12
C GLN A 229 -10.28 15.02 -10.13
N VAL A 230 -10.26 13.75 -10.56
CA VAL A 230 -9.57 12.62 -9.91
C VAL A 230 -8.99 11.78 -11.04
N ASP A 231 -7.68 11.65 -11.08
CA ASP A 231 -6.98 10.97 -12.16
C ASP A 231 -6.68 9.51 -11.82
N PHE A 232 -6.44 9.25 -10.54
CA PHE A 232 -6.03 7.94 -10.07
C PHE A 232 -6.61 7.64 -8.68
N VAL A 233 -7.09 6.41 -8.48
CA VAL A 233 -7.53 5.90 -7.17
C VAL A 233 -6.85 4.57 -6.90
N LYS A 234 -6.11 4.47 -5.79
CA LYS A 234 -5.67 3.18 -5.22
C LYS A 234 -6.69 2.74 -4.19
N ILE A 235 -7.06 1.47 -4.22
CA ILE A 235 -8.02 0.86 -3.28
C ILE A 235 -7.43 -0.44 -2.75
N ASP A 236 -7.18 -0.47 -1.44
CA ASP A 236 -6.66 -1.62 -0.74
C ASP A 236 -7.18 -1.51 0.71
N VAL A 237 -8.28 -2.21 0.98
CA VAL A 237 -9.08 -2.07 2.19
C VAL A 237 -9.49 -3.42 2.79
N GLU A 238 -8.69 -4.44 2.47
CA GLU A 238 -8.75 -5.77 3.08
C GLU A 238 -10.17 -6.38 3.02
N GLY A 239 -10.73 -6.39 1.77
CA GLY A 239 -12.00 -7.03 1.44
C GLY A 239 -13.20 -6.09 1.31
N ALA A 240 -13.07 -4.79 1.62
CA ALA A 240 -14.17 -3.83 1.48
C ALA A 240 -14.22 -3.11 0.13
N GLU A 241 -13.43 -3.53 -0.88
CA GLU A 241 -13.27 -2.89 -2.19
C GLU A 241 -14.61 -2.66 -2.90
N ALA A 242 -15.50 -3.66 -2.86
CA ALA A 242 -16.83 -3.55 -3.47
C ALA A 242 -17.67 -2.44 -2.81
N ARG A 243 -17.53 -2.21 -1.51
CA ARG A 243 -18.20 -1.11 -0.81
C ARG A 243 -17.60 0.24 -1.17
N VAL A 244 -16.29 0.31 -1.40
CA VAL A 244 -15.63 1.52 -1.90
C VAL A 244 -16.14 1.87 -3.29
N ILE A 245 -16.20 0.89 -4.21
CA ILE A 245 -16.74 1.08 -5.57
C ILE A 245 -18.19 1.59 -5.52
N ALA A 246 -19.03 1.01 -4.65
CA ALA A 246 -20.41 1.46 -4.49
C ALA A 246 -20.52 2.91 -3.97
N GLY A 247 -19.60 3.34 -3.10
CA GLY A 247 -19.55 4.72 -2.57
C GLY A 247 -18.81 5.72 -3.46
N ALA A 248 -18.32 5.27 -4.62
CA ALA A 248 -17.58 6.06 -5.60
C ALA A 248 -18.32 6.21 -6.95
N ALA A 249 -19.62 5.92 -7.00
CA ALA A 249 -20.37 5.80 -8.24
C ALA A 249 -20.26 7.06 -9.13
N THR A 250 -20.36 8.26 -8.56
CA THR A 250 -20.24 9.53 -9.28
C THR A 250 -18.80 9.78 -9.73
N VAL A 251 -17.82 9.55 -8.88
CA VAL A 251 -16.39 9.69 -9.20
C VAL A 251 -16.03 8.76 -10.36
N LEU A 252 -16.43 7.50 -10.29
CA LEU A 252 -16.10 6.49 -11.31
C LEU A 252 -16.82 6.75 -12.64
N ALA A 253 -18.09 7.20 -12.59
CA ALA A 253 -18.85 7.46 -13.81
C ALA A 253 -18.48 8.79 -14.48
N SER A 254 -18.18 9.85 -13.70
CA SER A 254 -18.01 11.20 -14.22
C SER A 254 -16.56 11.65 -14.34
N LEU A 255 -15.71 11.31 -13.37
CA LEU A 255 -14.30 11.73 -13.37
C LEU A 255 -13.38 10.67 -13.99
N ARG A 256 -13.85 9.42 -14.06
CA ARG A 256 -13.19 8.34 -14.82
C ARG A 256 -11.71 8.15 -14.47
N PRO A 257 -11.35 8.02 -13.18
CA PRO A 257 -9.96 7.76 -12.76
C PRO A 257 -9.48 6.37 -13.22
N THR A 258 -8.17 6.21 -13.40
CA THR A 258 -7.54 4.88 -13.40
C THR A 258 -7.55 4.34 -11.99
N LEU A 259 -7.81 3.04 -11.82
CA LEU A 259 -7.85 2.38 -10.51
C LEU A 259 -6.69 1.38 -10.39
N LEU A 260 -6.08 1.32 -9.23
CA LEU A 260 -5.23 0.22 -8.78
C LEU A 260 -5.94 -0.42 -7.58
N LEU A 261 -6.36 -1.68 -7.72
CA LEU A 261 -7.13 -2.37 -6.70
C LEU A 261 -6.41 -3.63 -6.23
N GLU A 262 -6.42 -3.86 -4.91
CA GLU A 262 -6.20 -5.21 -4.40
C GLU A 262 -7.42 -6.08 -4.70
N VAL A 263 -7.18 -7.32 -5.16
CA VAL A 263 -8.24 -8.31 -5.42
C VAL A 263 -7.89 -9.61 -4.71
N ASN A 264 -8.26 -9.66 -3.44
CA ASN A 264 -8.12 -10.83 -2.60
C ASN A 264 -9.49 -11.51 -2.42
N ASP A 265 -9.75 -12.60 -3.16
CA ASP A 265 -11.07 -13.26 -3.15
C ASP A 265 -11.45 -13.80 -1.76
N LYS A 266 -10.46 -14.23 -0.94
CA LYS A 266 -10.72 -14.68 0.44
C LYS A 266 -11.19 -13.51 1.31
N ALA A 267 -10.55 -12.34 1.20
CA ALA A 267 -10.94 -11.13 1.92
C ALA A 267 -12.31 -10.61 1.47
N LEU A 268 -12.56 -10.58 0.17
CA LEU A 268 -13.85 -10.18 -0.41
C LEU A 268 -14.99 -11.10 0.07
N ARG A 269 -14.78 -12.43 0.05
CA ARG A 269 -15.78 -13.40 0.53
C ARG A 269 -16.05 -13.27 2.02
N ALA A 270 -15.06 -12.95 2.82
CA ALA A 270 -15.24 -12.69 4.25
C ALA A 270 -16.14 -11.48 4.52
N GLN A 271 -16.34 -10.61 3.52
CA GLN A 271 -17.23 -9.45 3.59
C GLN A 271 -18.47 -9.56 2.67
N GLY A 272 -18.78 -10.77 2.18
CA GLY A 272 -20.01 -11.08 1.44
C GLY A 272 -19.95 -10.71 -0.05
N ASN A 273 -18.75 -10.58 -0.61
CA ASN A 273 -18.52 -10.32 -2.04
C ASN A 273 -17.56 -11.36 -2.64
N CYS A 274 -17.17 -11.22 -3.90
CA CYS A 274 -16.14 -12.04 -4.53
C CYS A 274 -15.46 -11.28 -5.67
N ALA A 275 -14.27 -11.75 -6.08
CA ALA A 275 -13.48 -11.17 -7.14
C ALA A 275 -14.26 -11.06 -8.46
N ASP A 276 -14.97 -12.13 -8.86
CA ASP A 276 -15.74 -12.12 -10.11
C ASP A 276 -16.83 -11.06 -10.13
N SER A 277 -17.54 -10.86 -9.01
CA SER A 277 -18.56 -9.83 -8.89
C SER A 277 -17.96 -8.42 -8.97
N LEU A 278 -16.86 -8.17 -8.26
CA LEU A 278 -16.15 -6.90 -8.27
C LEU A 278 -15.66 -6.56 -9.68
N ILE A 279 -14.99 -7.49 -10.34
CA ILE A 279 -14.49 -7.33 -11.71
C ILE A 279 -15.65 -7.19 -12.71
N GLY A 280 -16.73 -7.95 -12.51
CA GLY A 280 -17.94 -7.86 -13.32
C GLY A 280 -18.57 -6.45 -13.26
N THR A 281 -18.68 -5.86 -12.08
CA THR A 281 -19.16 -4.47 -11.92
C THR A 281 -18.26 -3.48 -12.65
N LEU A 282 -16.95 -3.59 -12.49
CA LEU A 282 -16.00 -2.70 -13.17
C LEU A 282 -16.11 -2.78 -14.70
N ARG A 283 -16.15 -4.00 -15.25
CA ARG A 283 -16.19 -4.21 -16.71
C ARG A 283 -17.56 -3.87 -17.32
N ASN A 284 -18.62 -4.46 -16.77
CA ASN A 284 -19.92 -4.48 -17.46
C ASN A 284 -20.75 -3.23 -17.16
N GLU A 285 -20.69 -2.72 -15.93
CA GLU A 285 -21.49 -1.58 -15.50
C GLU A 285 -20.73 -0.28 -15.66
N LEU A 286 -19.45 -0.23 -15.26
CA LEU A 286 -18.63 0.96 -15.25
C LEU A 286 -17.72 1.12 -16.50
N ARG A 287 -17.64 0.10 -17.37
CA ARG A 287 -16.84 0.11 -18.61
C ARG A 287 -15.35 0.40 -18.38
N TYR A 288 -14.75 -0.36 -17.47
CA TYR A 288 -13.32 -0.38 -17.27
C TYR A 288 -12.71 -1.63 -17.89
N GLU A 289 -11.56 -1.49 -18.53
CA GLU A 289 -10.72 -2.61 -18.94
C GLU A 289 -9.80 -3.02 -17.79
N ILE A 290 -9.69 -4.32 -17.54
CA ILE A 290 -8.89 -4.86 -16.44
C ILE A 290 -7.56 -5.36 -16.96
N PHE A 291 -6.49 -4.98 -16.28
CA PHE A 291 -5.13 -5.41 -16.56
C PHE A 291 -4.52 -6.04 -15.30
N VAL A 292 -3.61 -6.98 -15.51
CA VAL A 292 -2.83 -7.66 -14.46
C VAL A 292 -1.35 -7.38 -14.66
N PHE A 293 -0.57 -7.54 -13.59
CA PHE A 293 0.88 -7.48 -13.71
C PHE A 293 1.42 -8.85 -14.14
N SER A 294 2.06 -8.89 -15.30
CA SER A 294 2.61 -10.11 -15.88
C SER A 294 3.63 -10.76 -14.96
N PRO A 295 3.52 -12.04 -14.62
CA PRO A 295 4.55 -12.75 -13.88
C PRO A 295 5.86 -12.91 -14.67
N VAL A 296 5.82 -12.75 -15.99
CA VAL A 296 6.99 -12.89 -16.88
C VAL A 296 7.73 -11.59 -17.07
N THR A 297 7.02 -10.45 -17.16
CA THR A 297 7.64 -9.15 -17.48
C THR A 297 7.50 -8.12 -16.36
N GLY A 298 6.55 -8.32 -15.44
CA GLY A 298 6.16 -7.32 -14.43
C GLY A 298 5.41 -6.10 -15.01
N LEU A 299 5.13 -6.11 -16.32
CA LEU A 299 4.36 -5.06 -16.99
C LEU A 299 2.87 -5.40 -17.00
N LEU A 300 2.02 -4.40 -17.28
CA LEU A 300 0.59 -4.64 -17.47
C LEU A 300 0.34 -5.46 -18.73
N GLU A 301 -0.50 -6.47 -18.59
CA GLU A 301 -1.06 -7.24 -19.71
C GLU A 301 -2.54 -7.53 -19.46
N SER A 302 -3.29 -7.85 -20.52
CA SER A 302 -4.67 -8.30 -20.37
C SER A 302 -4.70 -9.65 -19.65
N PRO A 303 -5.61 -9.86 -18.69
CA PRO A 303 -5.74 -11.14 -18.02
C PRO A 303 -6.11 -12.23 -19.04
N ARG A 304 -5.56 -13.43 -18.85
CA ARG A 304 -5.85 -14.58 -19.71
C ARG A 304 -7.03 -15.36 -19.15
N ASP A 305 -7.84 -15.90 -20.02
CA ASP A 305 -8.99 -16.71 -19.64
C ASP A 305 -8.54 -17.94 -18.82
N GLY A 306 -9.15 -18.10 -17.65
CA GLY A 306 -8.89 -19.23 -16.74
C GLY A 306 -7.62 -19.09 -15.88
N GLU A 307 -6.84 -18.04 -16.04
CA GLU A 307 -5.72 -17.74 -15.13
C GLU A 307 -6.17 -16.86 -13.94
N PRO A 308 -5.62 -17.06 -12.74
CA PRO A 308 -5.93 -16.21 -11.60
C PRO A 308 -5.43 -14.77 -11.86
N LEU A 309 -6.16 -13.80 -11.34
CA LEU A 309 -5.72 -12.40 -11.35
C LEU A 309 -4.47 -12.23 -10.47
N SER A 310 -3.65 -11.21 -10.77
CA SER A 310 -2.62 -10.77 -9.83
C SER A 310 -3.27 -10.21 -8.55
N ALA A 311 -2.52 -10.20 -7.44
CA ALA A 311 -3.01 -9.65 -6.18
C ALA A 311 -3.51 -8.22 -6.34
N ASN A 312 -2.79 -7.41 -7.12
CA ASN A 312 -3.22 -6.09 -7.56
C ASN A 312 -3.61 -6.12 -9.03
N VAL A 313 -4.71 -5.46 -9.37
CA VAL A 313 -5.16 -5.25 -10.75
C VAL A 313 -5.23 -3.76 -11.06
N VAL A 314 -5.08 -3.41 -12.34
CA VAL A 314 -5.29 -2.05 -12.81
C VAL A 314 -6.56 -2.03 -13.66
N ALA A 315 -7.54 -1.20 -13.26
CA ALA A 315 -8.73 -0.94 -14.05
C ALA A 315 -8.61 0.43 -14.70
N ILE A 316 -8.69 0.44 -16.03
CA ILE A 316 -8.52 1.64 -16.86
C ILE A 316 -9.85 1.91 -17.57
N PRO A 317 -10.40 3.15 -17.54
CA PRO A 317 -11.57 3.49 -18.35
C PRO A 317 -11.34 3.11 -19.82
N SER A 318 -12.30 2.45 -20.46
CA SER A 318 -12.11 1.89 -21.81
C SER A 318 -11.64 2.93 -22.83
N GLU A 319 -12.07 4.19 -22.67
CA GLU A 319 -11.68 5.31 -23.51
C GLU A 319 -10.26 5.84 -23.27
N ARG A 320 -9.60 5.43 -22.16
CA ARG A 320 -8.24 5.88 -21.75
C ARG A 320 -7.16 4.82 -21.92
N VAL A 321 -7.51 3.62 -22.37
CA VAL A 321 -6.56 2.49 -22.44
C VAL A 321 -5.34 2.81 -23.28
N ALA A 322 -5.53 3.39 -24.46
CA ALA A 322 -4.42 3.71 -25.37
C ALA A 322 -3.40 4.68 -24.74
N ASP A 323 -3.86 5.68 -23.98
CA ASP A 323 -3.01 6.69 -23.37
C ASP A 323 -2.25 6.15 -22.15
N THR A 324 -2.86 5.21 -21.39
CA THR A 324 -2.31 4.69 -20.13
C THR A 324 -1.36 3.53 -20.36
N THR A 325 -1.55 2.74 -21.43
CA THR A 325 -0.74 1.54 -21.73
C THR A 325 0.36 1.78 -22.77
N ALA A 326 0.39 2.97 -23.40
CA ALA A 326 1.40 3.30 -24.40
C ALA A 326 2.82 3.07 -23.85
N PRO A 327 3.73 2.44 -24.60
CA PRO A 327 5.13 2.37 -24.22
C PRO A 327 5.74 3.77 -24.23
N VAL A 328 6.58 4.06 -23.26
CA VAL A 328 7.36 5.32 -23.17
C VAL A 328 8.61 5.21 -24.04
#